data_a842d2eea72bcd0f58488f2d2f3166e7
#
_entry.id   a842d2eea72bcd0f58488f2d2f3166e7
#
_cell.length_a   1.000
_cell.length_b   1.000
_cell.length_c   1.000
_cell.angle_alpha   90.00
_cell.angle_beta   90.00
_cell.angle_gamma   90.00
#
_symmetry.space_group_name_H-M   'P 1'
#
loop_
_entity.id
_entity.type
_entity.pdbx_description
1 polymer ?
#
loop_
_entity_poly.entity_id
_entity_poly.type
_entity_poly.pdbx_seq_one_letter_code
_entity_poly.pdbx_strand_id
1 'polypeptide(L)'
;MLVWACLGMTVRAQLKTYPEGLHTGLPHNDDYTVRVRMPGGEWQDVFEYKVQVDLDKPQDASMVQFDMGSPVEVMVKKNNGTVREVTIRPLNNEIAFRQVQNTIFFSLDKPRYLSVEFNGDRLHNLHLFANPMEKEVYSGEAKGVMFFGPGVHRPKDLPNNQIRVPSNTTVYLAPGAVLKAKLLVDNAENVRIIGRGILDHPVRGIEKTDSENVLVDGITVVNPEHYTVFGGGSSDIVIRNLKSFSCRSWSDGIDMMCCRKVLVDNVFLRTSDDCIALYNHRWNWWGGSSDITVQNSVLWADVAHPINVGGHGDPDSSTGEVIENLILRLHC
;
A
#
# COMPACT_ATOMS: atom_id res chain seq x y z
N MET A 1 38.30 -2.89 -39.76
CA MET A 1 38.27 -2.15 -38.49
C MET A 1 36.80 -1.76 -38.21
N LEU A 2 36.07 -2.57 -37.47
CA LEU A 2 34.67 -2.28 -37.10
C LEU A 2 34.68 -1.43 -35.82
N VAL A 3 34.19 -0.23 -35.94
CA VAL A 3 33.97 0.67 -34.79
C VAL A 3 32.61 0.28 -34.18
N TRP A 4 32.63 -0.31 -33.00
CA TRP A 4 31.43 -0.52 -32.19
C TRP A 4 31.04 0.84 -31.57
N ALA A 5 29.95 1.41 -32.03
CA ALA A 5 29.32 2.53 -31.36
C ALA A 5 28.53 1.98 -30.16
N CYS A 6 29.08 2.15 -28.94
CA CYS A 6 28.29 2.00 -27.73
C CYS A 6 27.23 3.11 -27.69
N LEU A 7 25.99 2.79 -28.06
CA LEU A 7 24.85 3.61 -27.69
C LEU A 7 24.67 3.51 -26.16
N GLY A 8 25.24 4.46 -25.44
CA GLY A 8 24.93 4.66 -24.03
C GLY A 8 23.46 5.06 -23.90
N MET A 9 22.60 4.15 -23.42
CA MET A 9 21.30 4.52 -22.94
C MET A 9 21.49 5.46 -21.76
N THR A 10 21.30 6.76 -21.98
CA THR A 10 21.16 7.73 -20.90
C THR A 10 19.91 7.39 -20.13
N VAL A 11 20.06 6.71 -18.99
CA VAL A 11 18.98 6.56 -18.02
C VAL A 11 18.61 7.98 -17.58
N ARG A 12 17.48 8.47 -18.07
CA ARG A 12 16.97 9.79 -17.66
C ARG A 12 16.64 9.69 -16.18
N ALA A 13 17.26 10.55 -15.37
CA ALA A 13 16.95 10.66 -13.96
C ALA A 13 15.44 10.88 -13.74
N GLN A 14 14.85 10.09 -12.86
CA GLN A 14 13.37 10.05 -12.70
C GLN A 14 12.99 10.28 -11.24
N LEU A 15 12.28 11.38 -11.03
CA LEU A 15 11.53 11.70 -9.82
C LEU A 15 10.16 12.21 -10.25
N LYS A 16 9.09 11.67 -9.67
CA LYS A 16 7.73 12.12 -9.94
C LYS A 16 7.04 12.42 -8.61
N THR A 17 6.74 13.68 -8.39
CA THR A 17 5.89 14.15 -7.29
C THR A 17 4.46 14.37 -7.80
N TYR A 18 3.53 14.43 -6.87
CA TYR A 18 2.12 14.65 -7.15
C TYR A 18 1.73 15.99 -6.51
N PRO A 19 1.50 17.05 -7.30
CA PRO A 19 1.26 18.41 -6.79
C PRO A 19 -0.07 18.49 -6.03
N GLU A 20 -0.16 19.41 -5.07
CA GLU A 20 -1.28 19.61 -4.16
C GLU A 20 -2.65 19.66 -4.88
N GLY A 21 -2.73 20.33 -6.01
CA GLY A 21 -3.98 20.45 -6.78
C GLY A 21 -4.59 19.14 -7.28
N LEU A 22 -3.84 18.03 -7.24
CA LEU A 22 -4.37 16.69 -7.54
C LEU A 22 -5.03 16.02 -6.32
N HIS A 23 -4.79 16.51 -5.11
CA HIS A 23 -5.15 15.80 -3.86
C HIS A 23 -6.46 16.29 -3.24
N THR A 24 -7.48 16.44 -4.05
CA THR A 24 -8.81 16.86 -3.59
C THR A 24 -9.54 15.71 -2.92
N GLY A 25 -10.04 15.91 -1.69
CA GLY A 25 -10.97 14.98 -1.02
C GLY A 25 -10.37 14.08 0.05
N LEU A 26 -9.07 14.20 0.35
CA LEU A 26 -8.46 13.69 1.56
C LEU A 26 -7.94 14.84 2.41
N PRO A 27 -8.01 14.73 3.75
CA PRO A 27 -7.53 15.78 4.62
C PRO A 27 -6.00 15.89 4.57
N HIS A 28 -5.50 17.12 4.55
CA HIS A 28 -4.10 17.44 4.74
C HIS A 28 -3.72 17.34 6.23
N ASN A 29 -2.48 16.95 6.51
CA ASN A 29 -1.90 17.01 7.85
C ASN A 29 -0.65 17.92 7.82
N ASP A 30 -0.68 19.01 8.56
CA ASP A 30 0.36 20.03 8.62
C ASP A 30 1.43 19.79 9.71
N ASP A 31 1.46 18.62 10.35
CA ASP A 31 2.49 18.25 11.33
C ASP A 31 3.90 18.25 10.73
N TYR A 32 3.99 18.03 9.42
CA TYR A 32 5.25 17.97 8.69
C TYR A 32 5.21 18.82 7.43
N THR A 33 6.42 19.17 6.93
CA THR A 33 6.64 19.63 5.56
C THR A 33 7.68 18.71 4.94
N VAL A 34 7.31 18.08 3.83
CA VAL A 34 8.18 17.12 3.12
C VAL A 34 8.51 17.63 1.73
N ARG A 35 9.80 17.62 1.41
CA ARG A 35 10.30 17.97 0.08
C ARG A 35 11.26 16.92 -0.43
N VAL A 36 11.23 16.71 -1.72
CA VAL A 36 12.14 15.79 -2.40
C VAL A 36 12.79 16.47 -3.59
N ARG A 37 14.00 16.01 -3.97
CA ARG A 37 14.65 16.47 -5.18
C ARG A 37 15.60 15.42 -5.75
N MET A 38 15.93 15.55 -7.00
CA MET A 38 17.11 14.92 -7.56
C MET A 38 18.36 15.57 -6.97
N PRO A 39 19.47 14.83 -6.77
CA PRO A 39 20.71 15.42 -6.28
C PRO A 39 21.12 16.65 -7.09
N GLY A 40 21.28 17.79 -6.40
CA GLY A 40 21.61 19.09 -7.03
C GLY A 40 20.45 19.78 -7.76
N GLY A 41 19.24 19.21 -7.76
CA GLY A 41 18.04 19.81 -8.37
C GLY A 41 17.25 20.69 -7.40
N GLU A 42 16.15 21.22 -7.90
CA GLU A 42 15.22 22.02 -7.10
C GLU A 42 14.34 21.15 -6.20
N TRP A 43 14.04 21.67 -5.01
CA TRP A 43 13.13 21.02 -4.07
C TRP A 43 11.68 21.08 -4.57
N GLN A 44 11.01 19.94 -4.56
CA GLN A 44 9.60 19.77 -4.89
C GLN A 44 8.83 19.40 -3.63
N ASP A 45 7.72 20.09 -3.37
CA ASP A 45 6.85 19.76 -2.25
C ASP A 45 6.10 18.44 -2.52
N VAL A 46 5.86 17.69 -1.46
CA VAL A 46 5.08 16.44 -1.49
C VAL A 46 3.89 16.60 -0.56
N PHE A 47 2.70 16.28 -1.00
CA PHE A 47 1.47 16.44 -0.22
C PHE A 47 1.43 15.51 0.99
N GLU A 48 1.15 16.06 2.15
CA GLU A 48 1.04 15.34 3.42
C GLU A 48 -0.42 14.96 3.71
N TYR A 49 -0.75 13.69 3.50
CA TYR A 49 -2.07 13.16 3.81
C TYR A 49 -2.22 12.88 5.30
N LYS A 50 -3.40 13.17 5.84
CA LYS A 50 -3.81 12.71 7.16
C LYS A 50 -4.33 11.27 7.07
N VAL A 51 -3.83 10.39 7.94
CA VAL A 51 -4.27 9.00 8.10
C VAL A 51 -4.51 8.70 9.58
N GLN A 52 -5.57 7.94 9.88
CA GLN A 52 -5.84 7.52 11.25
C GLN A 52 -5.16 6.19 11.55
N VAL A 53 -4.65 6.06 12.76
CA VAL A 53 -3.92 4.88 13.26
C VAL A 53 -4.35 4.55 14.68
N ASP A 54 -4.14 3.30 15.11
CA ASP A 54 -4.32 2.79 16.47
C ASP A 54 -5.77 2.92 17.01
N LEU A 55 -6.53 1.84 16.92
CA LEU A 55 -7.91 1.78 17.41
C LEU A 55 -8.03 2.05 18.92
N ASP A 56 -7.06 1.61 19.71
CA ASP A 56 -7.08 1.80 21.18
C ASP A 56 -6.79 3.24 21.59
N LYS A 57 -6.03 3.97 20.75
CA LYS A 57 -5.70 5.38 20.94
C LYS A 57 -5.72 6.12 19.60
N PRO A 58 -6.90 6.30 18.99
CA PRO A 58 -7.00 6.89 17.65
C PRO A 58 -6.29 8.24 17.55
N GLN A 59 -5.31 8.32 16.66
CA GLN A 59 -4.53 9.51 16.37
C GLN A 59 -4.39 9.72 14.87
N ASP A 60 -4.03 10.95 14.51
CA ASP A 60 -3.78 11.35 13.14
C ASP A 60 -2.27 11.31 12.85
N ALA A 61 -1.82 10.35 12.06
CA ALA A 61 -0.47 10.30 11.52
C ALA A 61 -0.43 10.94 10.12
N SER A 62 0.78 11.15 9.61
CA SER A 62 1.01 11.72 8.27
C SER A 62 1.48 10.64 7.30
N MET A 63 1.09 10.79 6.02
CA MET A 63 1.55 9.96 4.92
C MET A 63 1.95 10.83 3.73
N VAL A 64 3.09 10.55 3.11
CA VAL A 64 3.50 11.14 1.83
C VAL A 64 3.88 10.06 0.84
N GLN A 65 3.71 10.33 -0.45
CA GLN A 65 4.14 9.43 -1.51
C GLN A 65 4.69 10.17 -2.74
N PHE A 66 5.70 9.59 -3.34
CA PHE A 66 6.29 9.99 -4.62
C PHE A 66 6.89 8.77 -5.31
N ASP A 67 7.17 8.87 -6.62
CA ASP A 67 7.83 7.79 -7.35
C ASP A 67 9.26 8.18 -7.70
N MET A 68 10.19 7.21 -7.56
CA MET A 68 11.59 7.38 -7.90
C MET A 68 12.13 6.24 -8.75
N GLY A 69 12.90 6.59 -9.76
CA GLY A 69 13.68 5.66 -10.59
C GLY A 69 15.18 5.95 -10.55
N SER A 70 15.60 6.91 -9.75
CA SER A 70 16.99 7.34 -9.51
C SER A 70 17.13 7.83 -8.08
N PRO A 71 18.36 7.94 -7.53
CA PRO A 71 18.58 8.46 -6.18
C PRO A 71 17.95 9.84 -5.98
N VAL A 72 17.41 10.07 -4.78
CA VAL A 72 16.75 11.32 -4.39
C VAL A 72 17.26 11.80 -3.04
N GLU A 73 17.20 13.11 -2.83
CA GLU A 73 17.36 13.73 -1.51
C GLU A 73 15.98 14.07 -0.95
N VAL A 74 15.81 13.81 0.35
CA VAL A 74 14.58 14.02 1.09
C VAL A 74 14.82 15.00 2.22
N MET A 75 13.94 15.96 2.37
CA MET A 75 13.86 16.89 3.49
C MET A 75 12.56 16.65 4.23
N VAL A 76 12.63 16.44 5.54
CA VAL A 76 11.47 16.36 6.43
C VAL A 76 11.63 17.36 7.54
N LYS A 77 10.71 18.30 7.63
CA LYS A 77 10.62 19.28 8.73
C LYS A 77 9.43 18.90 9.61
N LYS A 78 9.66 18.77 10.93
CA LYS A 78 8.59 18.73 11.91
C LYS A 78 8.13 20.15 12.20
N ASN A 79 6.86 20.45 11.95
CA ASN A 79 6.32 21.80 12.09
C ASN A 79 5.97 22.17 13.54
N ASN A 80 5.72 21.15 14.38
CA ASN A 80 5.28 21.30 15.76
C ASN A 80 6.35 20.88 16.76
N GLY A 81 6.53 21.65 17.85
CA GLY A 81 7.42 21.31 18.96
C GLY A 81 8.91 21.33 18.61
N THR A 82 9.72 20.76 19.48
CA THR A 82 11.18 20.67 19.34
C THR A 82 11.60 19.24 19.08
N VAL A 83 12.50 19.04 18.13
CA VAL A 83 13.09 17.73 17.80
C VAL A 83 14.34 17.47 18.63
N ARG A 84 14.32 16.41 19.44
CA ARG A 84 15.47 15.96 20.25
C ARG A 84 16.04 14.64 19.75
N GLU A 85 15.15 13.78 19.22
CA GLU A 85 15.48 12.44 18.74
C GLU A 85 14.77 12.17 17.43
N VAL A 86 15.41 11.42 16.56
CA VAL A 86 14.83 10.97 15.27
C VAL A 86 15.15 9.49 15.08
N THR A 87 14.12 8.73 14.75
CA THR A 87 14.26 7.33 14.35
C THR A 87 13.63 7.13 12.97
N ILE A 88 14.36 6.51 12.05
CA ILE A 88 13.83 6.13 10.73
C ILE A 88 13.76 4.61 10.66
N ARG A 89 12.58 4.06 10.44
CA ARG A 89 12.33 2.61 10.34
C ARG A 89 11.92 2.20 8.93
N PRO A 90 12.18 0.91 8.57
CA PRO A 90 12.86 -0.17 9.31
C PRO A 90 14.33 0.15 9.62
N LEU A 91 14.81 -0.23 10.81
CA LEU A 91 16.16 0.10 11.27
C LEU A 91 17.27 -0.53 10.42
N ASN A 92 17.02 -1.70 9.84
CA ASN A 92 17.94 -2.39 8.94
C ASN A 92 18.17 -1.67 7.60
N ASN A 93 17.42 -0.61 7.31
CA ASN A 93 17.71 0.27 6.18
C ASN A 93 18.91 1.19 6.44
N GLU A 94 19.32 1.36 7.70
CA GLU A 94 20.49 2.16 8.10
C GLU A 94 20.53 3.55 7.45
N ILE A 95 19.36 4.24 7.41
CA ILE A 95 19.24 5.54 6.76
C ILE A 95 19.99 6.60 7.58
N ALA A 96 21.15 7.00 7.09
CA ALA A 96 21.89 8.12 7.65
C ALA A 96 21.19 9.46 7.33
N PHE A 97 21.10 10.34 8.31
CA PHE A 97 20.51 11.67 8.13
C PHE A 97 21.35 12.76 8.79
N ARG A 98 21.21 13.98 8.29
CA ARG A 98 21.72 15.21 8.91
C ARG A 98 20.53 15.98 9.48
N GLN A 99 20.65 16.43 10.72
CA GLN A 99 19.63 17.26 11.38
C GLN A 99 20.08 18.72 11.48
N VAL A 100 19.16 19.63 11.18
CA VAL A 100 19.30 21.08 11.42
C VAL A 100 18.01 21.56 12.08
N GLN A 101 18.06 21.88 13.36
CA GLN A 101 16.89 22.23 14.16
C GLN A 101 15.79 21.14 14.04
N ASN A 102 14.60 21.50 13.59
CA ASN A 102 13.46 20.59 13.40
C ASN A 102 13.43 19.92 12.02
N THR A 103 14.49 20.01 11.25
CA THR A 103 14.55 19.49 9.88
C THR A 103 15.63 18.42 9.76
N ILE A 104 15.29 17.29 9.14
CA ILE A 104 16.24 16.27 8.76
C ILE A 104 16.38 16.20 7.24
N PHE A 105 17.56 15.79 6.81
CA PHE A 105 17.91 15.57 5.40
C PHE A 105 18.57 14.21 5.26
N PHE A 106 18.12 13.42 4.32
CA PHE A 106 18.68 12.11 4.00
C PHE A 106 18.56 11.80 2.50
N SER A 107 19.25 10.77 2.04
CA SER A 107 19.16 10.31 0.66
C SER A 107 18.60 8.91 0.57
N LEU A 108 17.86 8.64 -0.50
CA LEU A 108 17.40 7.31 -0.87
C LEU A 108 18.04 6.92 -2.20
N ASP A 109 18.66 5.76 -2.24
CA ASP A 109 19.29 5.16 -3.42
C ASP A 109 18.29 4.34 -4.28
N LYS A 110 17.22 3.88 -3.65
CA LYS A 110 16.16 3.05 -4.24
C LYS A 110 14.83 3.25 -3.53
N PRO A 111 13.71 2.82 -4.12
CA PRO A 111 12.39 2.84 -3.49
C PRO A 111 12.41 2.19 -2.10
N ARG A 112 11.75 2.85 -1.14
CA ARG A 112 11.63 2.37 0.25
C ARG A 112 10.35 2.90 0.90
N TYR A 113 9.82 2.12 1.82
CA TYR A 113 8.71 2.50 2.68
C TYR A 113 9.23 2.70 4.10
N LEU A 114 9.11 3.92 4.60
CA LEU A 114 9.72 4.35 5.84
C LEU A 114 8.70 4.92 6.82
N SER A 115 8.98 4.74 8.11
CA SER A 115 8.39 5.53 9.19
C SER A 115 9.45 6.48 9.73
N VAL A 116 9.15 7.77 9.81
CA VAL A 116 10.00 8.80 10.40
C VAL A 116 9.36 9.22 11.72
N GLU A 117 10.02 8.91 12.82
CA GLU A 117 9.55 9.14 14.17
C GLU A 117 10.38 10.23 14.83
N PHE A 118 9.74 11.22 15.42
CA PHE A 118 10.38 12.28 16.18
C PHE A 118 10.05 12.15 17.65
N ASN A 119 11.07 12.20 18.52
CA ASN A 119 10.94 12.10 19.98
C ASN A 119 10.26 10.80 20.48
N GLY A 120 10.39 9.69 19.73
CA GLY A 120 9.79 8.42 20.07
C GLY A 120 8.26 8.35 19.83
N ASP A 121 7.66 9.39 19.24
CA ASP A 121 6.23 9.41 18.93
C ASP A 121 5.93 8.56 17.71
N ARG A 122 5.15 7.49 17.92
CA ARG A 122 4.73 6.53 16.89
C ARG A 122 3.30 6.73 16.43
N LEU A 123 2.56 7.63 17.05
CA LEU A 123 1.16 7.87 16.75
C LEU A 123 0.98 9.08 15.83
N HIS A 124 1.86 10.08 15.95
CA HIS A 124 1.89 11.27 15.08
C HIS A 124 3.12 11.25 14.17
N ASN A 125 3.56 10.08 13.75
CA ASN A 125 4.75 9.92 12.90
C ASN A 125 4.44 10.17 11.41
N LEU A 126 5.49 10.27 10.63
CA LEU A 126 5.40 10.41 9.18
C LEU A 126 5.69 9.07 8.49
N HIS A 127 4.77 8.60 7.67
CA HIS A 127 4.97 7.49 6.75
C HIS A 127 5.38 8.01 5.38
N LEU A 128 6.57 7.65 4.93
CA LEU A 128 7.15 8.12 3.67
C LEU A 128 7.25 6.95 2.69
N PHE A 129 6.55 7.07 1.57
CA PHE A 129 6.50 6.07 0.53
C PHE A 129 7.20 6.56 -0.74
N ALA A 130 8.49 6.23 -0.86
CA ALA A 130 9.22 6.33 -2.11
C ALA A 130 8.89 5.09 -2.94
N ASN A 131 7.96 5.21 -3.87
CA ASN A 131 7.52 4.10 -4.71
C ASN A 131 8.49 3.88 -5.88
N PRO A 132 8.56 2.66 -6.45
CA PRO A 132 9.14 2.47 -7.78
C PRO A 132 8.29 3.21 -8.84
N MET A 133 8.91 3.61 -9.96
CA MET A 133 8.16 4.19 -11.08
C MET A 133 7.05 3.27 -11.56
N GLU A 134 5.90 3.84 -11.90
CA GLU A 134 4.81 3.09 -12.53
C GLU A 134 5.29 2.50 -13.87
N LYS A 135 5.03 1.21 -14.08
CA LYS A 135 5.36 0.54 -15.33
C LYS A 135 4.40 0.90 -16.47
N GLU A 136 3.16 1.17 -16.11
CA GLU A 136 2.09 1.50 -17.04
C GLU A 136 1.26 2.65 -16.46
N VAL A 137 0.94 3.61 -17.31
CA VAL A 137 0.14 4.79 -16.96
C VAL A 137 -0.95 4.94 -17.99
N TYR A 138 -2.18 5.15 -17.53
CA TYR A 138 -3.34 5.40 -18.39
C TYR A 138 -3.83 6.83 -18.19
N SER A 139 -4.33 7.46 -19.23
CA SER A 139 -4.75 8.88 -19.23
C SER A 139 -6.20 9.10 -19.64
N GLY A 140 -7.03 8.09 -19.52
CA GLY A 140 -8.44 8.17 -19.91
C GLY A 140 -8.99 6.83 -20.38
N GLU A 141 -10.06 6.88 -21.16
CA GLU A 141 -10.73 5.70 -21.68
C GLU A 141 -9.82 4.87 -22.58
N ALA A 142 -9.71 3.60 -22.28
CA ALA A 142 -9.02 2.61 -23.10
C ALA A 142 -9.81 1.29 -23.05
N LYS A 143 -9.71 0.48 -24.08
CA LYS A 143 -10.39 -0.81 -24.12
C LYS A 143 -9.91 -1.70 -22.98
N GLY A 144 -10.82 -2.21 -22.16
CA GLY A 144 -10.51 -3.06 -21.01
C GLY A 144 -9.93 -2.29 -19.82
N VAL A 145 -10.04 -0.97 -19.78
CA VAL A 145 -9.58 -0.14 -18.66
C VAL A 145 -10.75 0.60 -18.02
N MET A 146 -10.92 0.41 -16.73
CA MET A 146 -11.73 1.25 -15.86
C MET A 146 -10.82 2.36 -15.32
N PHE A 147 -10.95 3.58 -15.82
CA PHE A 147 -10.09 4.70 -15.46
C PHE A 147 -10.74 5.62 -14.43
N PHE A 148 -10.03 5.87 -13.33
CA PHE A 148 -10.37 6.87 -12.34
C PHE A 148 -9.30 7.95 -12.31
N GLY A 149 -9.60 9.12 -12.87
CA GLY A 149 -8.70 10.28 -12.88
C GLY A 149 -8.63 10.98 -11.51
N PRO A 150 -7.82 12.06 -11.38
CA PRO A 150 -7.76 12.85 -10.15
C PRO A 150 -9.13 13.36 -9.72
N GLY A 151 -9.40 13.40 -8.42
CA GLY A 151 -10.66 13.82 -7.81
C GLY A 151 -11.39 12.72 -7.07
N VAL A 152 -12.53 13.07 -6.47
CA VAL A 152 -13.34 12.16 -5.66
C VAL A 152 -14.40 11.47 -6.50
N HIS A 153 -14.30 10.16 -6.58
CA HIS A 153 -15.25 9.29 -7.26
C HIS A 153 -16.16 8.61 -6.23
N ARG A 154 -17.45 8.89 -6.34
CA ARG A 154 -18.52 8.27 -5.53
C ARG A 154 -19.54 7.68 -6.48
N PRO A 155 -19.37 6.43 -6.89
CA PRO A 155 -20.33 5.77 -7.76
C PRO A 155 -21.71 5.79 -7.08
N LYS A 156 -22.73 6.27 -7.78
CA LYS A 156 -24.09 6.31 -7.28
C LYS A 156 -24.83 5.05 -7.69
N ASP A 157 -25.82 4.69 -6.89
CA ASP A 157 -26.76 3.61 -7.20
C ASP A 157 -26.12 2.22 -7.35
N LEU A 158 -24.96 1.99 -6.75
CA LEU A 158 -24.32 0.69 -6.71
C LEU A 158 -24.81 -0.12 -5.49
N PRO A 159 -25.29 -1.34 -5.67
CA PRO A 159 -25.56 -2.23 -4.55
C PRO A 159 -24.34 -2.40 -3.65
N ASN A 160 -24.51 -2.22 -2.34
CA ASN A 160 -23.43 -2.35 -1.34
C ASN A 160 -22.21 -1.46 -1.59
N ASN A 161 -22.36 -0.35 -2.32
CA ASN A 161 -21.28 0.57 -2.67
C ASN A 161 -20.06 -0.15 -3.29
N GLN A 162 -20.31 -1.08 -4.23
CA GLN A 162 -19.28 -1.92 -4.84
C GLN A 162 -19.27 -1.79 -6.36
N ILE A 163 -18.08 -1.81 -6.93
CA ILE A 163 -17.83 -1.91 -8.36
C ILE A 163 -17.41 -3.34 -8.68
N ARG A 164 -18.20 -4.06 -9.47
CA ARG A 164 -17.81 -5.37 -9.98
C ARG A 164 -16.81 -5.19 -11.13
N VAL A 165 -15.66 -5.84 -11.01
CA VAL A 165 -14.59 -5.80 -12.01
C VAL A 165 -14.65 -7.09 -12.83
N PRO A 166 -14.98 -7.02 -14.13
CA PRO A 166 -15.05 -8.21 -14.97
C PRO A 166 -13.67 -8.74 -15.35
N SER A 167 -13.63 -9.96 -15.89
CA SER A 167 -12.41 -10.56 -16.44
C SER A 167 -11.75 -9.67 -17.50
N ASN A 168 -10.43 -9.80 -17.64
CA ASN A 168 -9.61 -9.10 -18.62
C ASN A 168 -9.69 -7.55 -18.49
N THR A 169 -9.85 -7.06 -17.26
CA THR A 169 -10.01 -5.63 -16.97
C THR A 169 -8.86 -5.10 -16.12
N THR A 170 -8.35 -3.93 -16.49
CA THR A 170 -7.47 -3.12 -15.65
C THR A 170 -8.27 -1.98 -15.00
N VAL A 171 -8.30 -1.94 -13.68
CA VAL A 171 -8.75 -0.78 -12.92
C VAL A 171 -7.52 0.10 -12.66
N TYR A 172 -7.51 1.31 -13.21
CA TYR A 172 -6.43 2.26 -13.00
C TYR A 172 -6.90 3.44 -12.17
N LEU A 173 -6.31 3.56 -10.98
CA LEU A 173 -6.52 4.68 -10.06
C LEU A 173 -5.35 5.65 -10.23
N ALA A 174 -5.56 6.73 -10.97
CA ALA A 174 -4.52 7.72 -11.24
C ALA A 174 -4.06 8.41 -9.93
N PRO A 175 -2.85 9.00 -9.91
CA PRO A 175 -2.46 9.87 -8.81
C PRO A 175 -3.51 10.96 -8.56
N GLY A 176 -3.90 11.15 -7.29
CA GLY A 176 -4.97 12.08 -6.91
C GLY A 176 -6.40 11.55 -7.07
N ALA A 177 -6.59 10.34 -7.59
CA ALA A 177 -7.89 9.68 -7.56
C ALA A 177 -8.23 9.21 -6.15
N VAL A 178 -9.42 9.52 -5.69
CA VAL A 178 -10.00 9.04 -4.42
C VAL A 178 -11.30 8.31 -4.73
N LEU A 179 -11.30 7.00 -4.62
CA LEU A 179 -12.47 6.17 -4.91
C LEU A 179 -13.12 5.72 -3.60
N LYS A 180 -14.39 6.08 -3.42
CA LYS A 180 -15.22 5.70 -2.29
C LYS A 180 -16.14 4.53 -2.66
N ALA A 181 -15.55 3.39 -2.95
CA ALA A 181 -16.25 2.16 -3.26
C ALA A 181 -15.34 0.95 -3.03
N LYS A 182 -15.93 -0.21 -2.82
CA LYS A 182 -15.27 -1.51 -2.85
C LYS A 182 -15.06 -1.96 -4.30
N LEU A 183 -13.91 -2.58 -4.59
CA LEU A 183 -13.68 -3.30 -5.84
C LEU A 183 -13.93 -4.80 -5.62
N LEU A 184 -14.90 -5.35 -6.35
CA LEU A 184 -15.25 -6.76 -6.29
C LEU A 184 -14.80 -7.49 -7.55
N VAL A 185 -13.86 -8.41 -7.40
CA VAL A 185 -13.40 -9.36 -8.41
C VAL A 185 -13.96 -10.72 -8.02
N ASP A 186 -15.03 -11.14 -8.69
CA ASP A 186 -15.77 -12.34 -8.32
C ASP A 186 -16.00 -13.21 -9.55
N ASN A 187 -15.52 -14.46 -9.48
CA ASN A 187 -15.53 -15.41 -10.57
C ASN A 187 -14.94 -14.78 -11.87
N ALA A 188 -13.75 -14.20 -11.74
CA ALA A 188 -13.11 -13.45 -12.80
C ALA A 188 -11.63 -13.80 -12.93
N GLU A 189 -11.06 -13.58 -14.11
CA GLU A 189 -9.67 -13.85 -14.42
C GLU A 189 -8.97 -12.66 -15.10
N ASN A 190 -7.64 -12.61 -15.00
CA ASN A 190 -6.81 -11.60 -15.65
C ASN A 190 -7.21 -10.16 -15.24
N VAL A 191 -7.39 -9.91 -13.97
CA VAL A 191 -7.77 -8.60 -13.42
C VAL A 191 -6.55 -7.90 -12.84
N ARG A 192 -6.44 -6.60 -13.12
CA ARG A 192 -5.38 -5.75 -12.59
C ARG A 192 -5.99 -4.51 -11.93
N ILE A 193 -5.58 -4.23 -10.70
CA ILE A 193 -5.97 -3.03 -9.95
C ILE A 193 -4.68 -2.28 -9.64
N ILE A 194 -4.41 -1.22 -10.36
CA ILE A 194 -3.10 -0.58 -10.35
C ILE A 194 -3.19 0.96 -10.28
N GLY A 195 -2.08 1.61 -9.94
CA GLY A 195 -1.96 3.07 -9.94
C GLY A 195 -1.42 3.64 -8.61
N ARG A 196 -1.72 4.93 -8.37
CA ARG A 196 -1.31 5.68 -7.17
C ARG A 196 -2.48 6.32 -6.43
N GLY A 197 -3.70 6.02 -6.86
CA GLY A 197 -4.91 6.52 -6.22
C GLY A 197 -5.21 5.81 -4.90
N ILE A 198 -6.26 6.26 -4.26
CA ILE A 198 -6.65 5.88 -2.91
C ILE A 198 -8.07 5.32 -2.91
N LEU A 199 -8.26 4.16 -2.27
CA LEU A 199 -9.57 3.70 -1.84
C LEU A 199 -9.82 4.26 -0.44
N ASP A 200 -10.84 5.10 -0.29
CA ASP A 200 -11.12 5.81 0.95
C ASP A 200 -12.43 5.33 1.58
N HIS A 201 -12.34 4.81 2.82
CA HIS A 201 -13.46 4.27 3.60
C HIS A 201 -14.33 3.25 2.83
N PRO A 202 -13.76 2.29 2.10
CA PRO A 202 -14.57 1.23 1.52
C PRO A 202 -15.08 0.29 2.61
N VAL A 203 -16.23 -0.36 2.38
CA VAL A 203 -16.73 -1.42 3.29
C VAL A 203 -15.69 -2.56 3.40
N ARG A 204 -15.11 -2.97 2.28
CA ARG A 204 -13.84 -3.68 2.11
C ARG A 204 -13.11 -3.04 0.95
N GLY A 205 -11.79 -3.04 0.93
CA GLY A 205 -11.05 -2.40 -0.13
C GLY A 205 -11.18 -3.17 -1.45
N ILE A 206 -10.53 -4.32 -1.52
CA ILE A 206 -10.55 -5.22 -2.67
C ILE A 206 -10.98 -6.60 -2.21
N GLU A 207 -12.04 -7.11 -2.76
CA GLU A 207 -12.55 -8.44 -2.49
C GLU A 207 -12.40 -9.30 -3.74
N LYS A 208 -11.67 -10.42 -3.64
CA LYS A 208 -11.43 -11.40 -4.72
C LYS A 208 -11.97 -12.75 -4.28
N THR A 209 -12.90 -13.27 -5.04
CA THR A 209 -13.52 -14.54 -4.73
C THR A 209 -13.54 -15.41 -5.98
N ASP A 210 -13.17 -16.70 -5.82
CA ASP A 210 -13.20 -17.71 -6.89
C ASP A 210 -12.58 -17.18 -8.21
N SER A 211 -11.42 -16.49 -8.08
CA SER A 211 -10.80 -15.73 -9.16
C SER A 211 -9.34 -16.12 -9.38
N GLU A 212 -8.84 -15.93 -10.60
CA GLU A 212 -7.49 -16.33 -10.98
C GLU A 212 -6.74 -15.19 -11.69
N ASN A 213 -5.40 -15.16 -11.50
CA ASN A 213 -4.51 -14.16 -12.10
C ASN A 213 -4.93 -12.72 -11.79
N VAL A 214 -4.87 -12.37 -10.51
CA VAL A 214 -5.25 -11.03 -10.02
C VAL A 214 -4.02 -10.29 -9.51
N LEU A 215 -3.77 -9.09 -10.08
CA LEU A 215 -2.71 -8.19 -9.67
C LEU A 215 -3.28 -6.96 -8.94
N VAL A 216 -2.76 -6.67 -7.74
CA VAL A 216 -2.93 -5.39 -7.04
C VAL A 216 -1.56 -4.72 -6.93
N ASP A 217 -1.39 -3.50 -7.49
CA ASP A 217 -0.08 -2.84 -7.53
C ASP A 217 -0.19 -1.32 -7.30
N GLY A 218 0.44 -0.85 -6.24
CA GLY A 218 0.77 0.56 -6.04
C GLY A 218 -0.28 1.44 -5.36
N ILE A 219 -1.52 1.00 -5.23
CA ILE A 219 -2.62 1.76 -4.63
C ILE A 219 -2.49 1.88 -3.10
N THR A 220 -3.25 2.80 -2.53
CA THR A 220 -3.39 2.97 -1.08
C THR A 220 -4.84 2.74 -0.66
N VAL A 221 -5.05 2.09 0.49
CA VAL A 221 -6.38 1.95 1.11
C VAL A 221 -6.35 2.65 2.46
N VAL A 222 -7.32 3.52 2.70
CA VAL A 222 -7.40 4.32 3.93
C VAL A 222 -8.69 4.03 4.64
N ASN A 223 -8.56 3.63 5.90
CA ASN A 223 -9.63 3.42 6.86
C ASN A 223 -10.82 2.58 6.36
N PRO A 224 -10.56 1.37 5.80
CA PRO A 224 -11.62 0.47 5.39
C PRO A 224 -12.48 0.07 6.62
N GLU A 225 -13.76 -0.21 6.39
CA GLU A 225 -14.66 -0.64 7.48
C GLU A 225 -14.41 -2.09 7.90
N HIS A 226 -13.75 -2.87 7.04
CA HIS A 226 -13.39 -4.28 7.23
C HIS A 226 -12.04 -4.51 6.52
N TYR A 227 -11.74 -5.68 6.01
CA TYR A 227 -10.45 -6.03 5.38
C TYR A 227 -10.04 -5.07 4.26
N THR A 228 -8.75 -4.74 4.20
CA THR A 228 -8.16 -3.99 3.09
C THR A 228 -8.19 -4.79 1.80
N VAL A 229 -7.71 -6.03 1.85
CA VAL A 229 -7.77 -7.00 0.75
C VAL A 229 -8.27 -8.34 1.29
N PHE A 230 -9.27 -8.88 0.65
CA PHE A 230 -9.81 -10.19 0.97
C PHE A 230 -9.67 -11.13 -0.23
N GLY A 231 -9.29 -12.37 0.00
CA GLY A 231 -9.25 -13.44 -1.01
C GLY A 231 -9.93 -14.69 -0.49
N GLY A 232 -10.87 -15.24 -1.27
CA GLY A 232 -11.51 -16.51 -1.01
C GLY A 232 -11.45 -17.43 -2.22
N GLY A 233 -11.00 -18.68 -2.08
CA GLY A 233 -11.00 -19.69 -3.14
C GLY A 233 -10.21 -19.31 -4.42
N SER A 234 -9.26 -18.40 -4.33
CA SER A 234 -8.61 -17.77 -5.48
C SER A 234 -7.18 -18.22 -5.66
N SER A 235 -6.62 -18.09 -6.88
CA SER A 235 -5.23 -18.47 -7.17
C SER A 235 -4.48 -17.45 -8.04
N ASP A 236 -3.17 -17.61 -8.10
CA ASP A 236 -2.26 -16.77 -8.91
C ASP A 236 -2.45 -15.26 -8.60
N ILE A 237 -2.30 -14.94 -7.32
CA ILE A 237 -2.53 -13.60 -6.78
C ILE A 237 -1.21 -12.89 -6.52
N VAL A 238 -1.07 -11.67 -7.02
CA VAL A 238 0.07 -10.79 -6.72
C VAL A 238 -0.44 -9.49 -6.08
N ILE A 239 0.01 -9.22 -4.87
CA ILE A 239 -0.25 -7.97 -4.16
C ILE A 239 1.09 -7.32 -3.88
N ARG A 240 1.37 -6.18 -4.51
CA ARG A 240 2.64 -5.49 -4.31
C ARG A 240 2.49 -3.99 -4.25
N ASN A 241 3.44 -3.34 -3.60
CA ASN A 241 3.46 -1.88 -3.45
C ASN A 241 2.16 -1.29 -2.85
N LEU A 242 1.33 -2.12 -2.21
CA LEU A 242 0.10 -1.71 -1.54
C LEU A 242 0.44 -1.01 -0.23
N LYS A 243 -0.29 0.05 0.10
CA LYS A 243 -0.26 0.70 1.41
C LYS A 243 -1.65 0.63 2.02
N SER A 244 -1.72 0.38 3.33
CA SER A 244 -2.99 0.42 4.06
C SER A 244 -2.83 1.06 5.43
N PHE A 245 -3.83 1.86 5.78
CA PHE A 245 -4.01 2.41 7.12
C PHE A 245 -5.42 2.12 7.58
N SER A 246 -5.57 1.50 8.75
CA SER A 246 -6.86 1.23 9.34
C SER A 246 -6.88 1.54 10.83
N CYS A 247 -8.02 2.06 11.30
CA CYS A 247 -8.25 2.44 12.68
C CYS A 247 -9.66 1.98 13.10
N ARG A 248 -9.95 0.68 12.92
CA ARG A 248 -11.24 0.05 13.23
C ARG A 248 -11.06 -1.41 13.65
N SER A 249 -12.05 -1.96 14.35
CA SER A 249 -12.16 -3.41 14.57
C SER A 249 -12.38 -4.11 13.22
N TRP A 250 -11.86 -5.32 13.08
CA TRP A 250 -12.00 -6.17 11.88
C TRP A 250 -11.43 -5.56 10.59
N SER A 251 -10.57 -4.56 10.72
CA SER A 251 -9.96 -3.88 9.58
C SER A 251 -8.55 -4.41 9.29
N ASP A 252 -8.47 -5.72 9.11
CA ASP A 252 -7.24 -6.42 8.75
C ASP A 252 -6.66 -5.91 7.42
N GLY A 253 -5.41 -6.20 7.20
CA GLY A 253 -4.72 -5.86 5.97
C GLY A 253 -5.06 -6.81 4.83
N ILE A 254 -4.44 -7.99 4.81
CA ILE A 254 -4.59 -8.96 3.72
C ILE A 254 -5.04 -10.29 4.29
N ASP A 255 -6.28 -10.67 4.02
CA ASP A 255 -6.87 -11.94 4.45
C ASP A 255 -7.03 -12.89 3.27
N MET A 256 -6.47 -14.09 3.38
CA MET A 256 -6.56 -15.13 2.35
C MET A 256 -7.18 -16.41 2.92
N MET A 257 -8.23 -16.87 2.27
CA MET A 257 -8.99 -18.05 2.64
C MET A 257 -8.97 -19.07 1.51
N CYS A 258 -8.37 -20.24 1.75
CA CYS A 258 -8.29 -21.31 0.75
C CYS A 258 -7.65 -20.81 -0.58
N CYS A 259 -6.62 -19.98 -0.49
CA CYS A 259 -5.95 -19.40 -1.64
C CYS A 259 -4.64 -20.12 -1.96
N ARG A 260 -4.23 -20.08 -3.23
CA ARG A 260 -3.00 -20.70 -3.70
C ARG A 260 -2.19 -19.78 -4.58
N LYS A 261 -0.85 -19.96 -4.58
CA LYS A 261 0.10 -19.16 -5.36
C LYS A 261 -0.10 -17.65 -5.12
N VAL A 262 0.10 -17.24 -3.88
CA VAL A 262 -0.05 -15.84 -3.45
C VAL A 262 1.31 -15.22 -3.20
N LEU A 263 1.60 -14.10 -3.87
CA LEU A 263 2.77 -13.29 -3.61
C LEU A 263 2.34 -11.94 -3.02
N VAL A 264 2.79 -11.66 -1.78
CA VAL A 264 2.72 -10.35 -1.15
C VAL A 264 4.13 -9.78 -1.10
N ASP A 265 4.37 -8.66 -1.80
CA ASP A 265 5.71 -8.11 -1.99
C ASP A 265 5.73 -6.59 -1.83
N ASN A 266 6.64 -6.10 -1.01
CA ASN A 266 6.83 -4.66 -0.77
C ASN A 266 5.52 -3.94 -0.41
N VAL A 267 4.76 -4.47 0.55
CA VAL A 267 3.56 -3.81 1.08
C VAL A 267 3.88 -3.09 2.40
N PHE A 268 3.09 -2.06 2.69
CA PHE A 268 3.07 -1.38 3.98
C PHE A 268 1.67 -1.48 4.56
N LEU A 269 1.55 -2.21 5.66
CA LEU A 269 0.27 -2.39 6.34
C LEU A 269 0.40 -1.87 7.76
N ARG A 270 -0.30 -0.77 8.07
CA ARG A 270 -0.51 -0.31 9.43
C ARG A 270 -1.98 -0.45 9.76
N THR A 271 -2.28 -1.51 10.50
CA THR A 271 -3.65 -1.95 10.76
C THR A 271 -3.93 -2.03 12.26
N SER A 272 -5.16 -1.80 12.64
CA SER A 272 -5.60 -2.01 14.03
C SER A 272 -5.98 -3.45 14.32
N ASP A 273 -6.28 -4.24 13.29
CA ASP A 273 -6.43 -5.68 13.37
C ASP A 273 -5.24 -6.38 12.68
N ASP A 274 -5.31 -7.66 12.34
CA ASP A 274 -4.19 -8.42 11.77
C ASP A 274 -3.67 -7.79 10.46
N CYS A 275 -2.35 -7.67 10.29
CA CYS A 275 -1.83 -7.18 9.02
C CYS A 275 -2.02 -8.21 7.90
N ILE A 276 -1.74 -9.48 8.18
CA ILE A 276 -1.95 -10.59 7.25
C ILE A 276 -2.58 -11.75 8.00
N ALA A 277 -3.68 -12.27 7.48
CA ALA A 277 -4.33 -13.44 8.02
C ALA A 277 -4.54 -14.52 6.95
N LEU A 278 -4.19 -15.77 7.30
CA LEU A 278 -4.31 -16.93 6.43
C LEU A 278 -5.23 -17.95 7.08
N TYR A 279 -6.39 -18.18 6.48
CA TYR A 279 -7.40 -19.07 7.00
C TYR A 279 -7.71 -20.20 6.00
N ASN A 280 -8.00 -21.40 6.49
CA ASN A 280 -8.43 -22.53 5.67
C ASN A 280 -9.94 -22.81 5.77
N HIS A 281 -10.58 -22.22 6.76
CA HIS A 281 -12.04 -22.34 6.91
C HIS A 281 -12.60 -21.03 7.49
N ARG A 282 -13.31 -20.29 6.68
CA ARG A 282 -14.10 -19.13 7.13
C ARG A 282 -15.23 -18.86 6.15
N TRP A 283 -16.41 -18.58 6.68
CA TRP A 283 -17.64 -18.37 5.92
C TRP A 283 -17.92 -19.56 4.97
N ASN A 284 -18.02 -19.30 3.68
CA ASN A 284 -18.31 -20.34 2.68
C ASN A 284 -17.04 -20.96 2.06
N TRP A 285 -15.85 -20.50 2.46
CA TRP A 285 -14.58 -21.03 1.97
C TRP A 285 -13.97 -21.96 3.00
N TRP A 286 -13.61 -23.15 2.54
CA TRP A 286 -12.89 -24.14 3.31
C TRP A 286 -12.10 -25.07 2.39
N GLY A 287 -10.93 -25.47 2.84
CA GLY A 287 -9.98 -26.27 2.08
C GLY A 287 -8.53 -25.86 2.38
N GLY A 288 -7.58 -26.39 1.64
CA GLY A 288 -6.15 -26.08 1.80
C GLY A 288 -5.75 -24.76 1.18
N SER A 289 -4.67 -24.17 1.74
CA SER A 289 -3.96 -23.05 1.15
C SER A 289 -2.53 -23.44 0.86
N SER A 290 -1.93 -22.99 -0.25
CA SER A 290 -0.54 -23.34 -0.58
C SER A 290 0.23 -22.28 -1.35
N ASP A 291 1.55 -22.39 -1.31
CA ASP A 291 2.47 -21.57 -2.11
C ASP A 291 2.28 -20.06 -1.86
N ILE A 292 2.29 -19.68 -0.59
CA ILE A 292 2.11 -18.30 -0.16
C ILE A 292 3.48 -17.70 0.22
N THR A 293 3.86 -16.61 -0.42
CA THR A 293 5.08 -15.87 -0.10
C THR A 293 4.75 -14.46 0.35
N VAL A 294 5.28 -14.05 1.50
CA VAL A 294 5.25 -12.67 2.00
C VAL A 294 6.69 -12.21 2.13
N GLN A 295 7.05 -11.12 1.43
CA GLN A 295 8.42 -10.63 1.44
C GLN A 295 8.54 -9.11 1.33
N ASN A 296 9.71 -8.56 1.73
CA ASN A 296 10.07 -7.14 1.60
C ASN A 296 9.06 -6.16 2.19
N SER A 297 8.27 -6.57 3.16
CA SER A 297 7.08 -5.85 3.61
C SER A 297 7.22 -5.31 5.03
N VAL A 298 6.52 -4.22 5.32
CA VAL A 298 6.39 -3.65 6.65
C VAL A 298 4.99 -3.96 7.17
N LEU A 299 4.94 -4.73 8.25
CA LEU A 299 3.71 -5.15 8.91
C LEU A 299 3.66 -4.53 10.31
N TRP A 300 2.80 -3.54 10.49
CA TRP A 300 2.65 -2.79 11.73
C TRP A 300 1.22 -2.98 12.25
N ALA A 301 1.02 -3.97 13.08
CA ALA A 301 -0.24 -4.15 13.78
C ALA A 301 -0.25 -3.26 15.04
N ASP A 302 -1.12 -2.26 15.06
CA ASP A 302 -1.22 -1.36 16.22
C ASP A 302 -1.83 -2.09 17.44
N VAL A 303 -2.77 -3.02 17.22
CA VAL A 303 -3.49 -3.72 18.30
C VAL A 303 -3.37 -5.24 18.19
N ALA A 304 -3.64 -5.86 17.04
CA ALA A 304 -3.65 -7.31 16.88
C ALA A 304 -2.27 -7.87 16.42
N HIS A 305 -2.18 -8.62 15.33
CA HIS A 305 -0.97 -9.37 14.97
C HIS A 305 -0.41 -8.94 13.61
N PRO A 306 0.92 -8.90 13.46
CA PRO A 306 1.53 -8.72 12.14
C PRO A 306 1.18 -9.86 11.16
N ILE A 307 1.09 -11.09 11.66
CA ILE A 307 0.69 -12.27 10.88
C ILE A 307 -0.11 -13.21 11.79
N ASN A 308 -1.27 -13.63 11.31
CA ASN A 308 -2.12 -14.64 11.92
C ASN A 308 -2.28 -15.81 10.93
N VAL A 309 -1.96 -17.03 11.35
CA VAL A 309 -2.09 -18.24 10.55
C VAL A 309 -3.00 -19.22 11.30
N GLY A 310 -4.12 -19.58 10.67
CA GLY A 310 -5.18 -20.32 11.32
C GLY A 310 -6.17 -19.38 12.03
N GLY A 311 -6.69 -19.78 13.19
CA GLY A 311 -7.63 -18.96 13.99
C GLY A 311 -9.09 -19.16 13.62
N HIS A 312 -9.40 -19.59 12.42
CA HIS A 312 -10.73 -20.01 11.97
C HIS A 312 -10.68 -21.43 11.43
N GLY A 313 -11.58 -22.27 11.88
CA GLY A 313 -11.72 -23.67 11.46
C GLY A 313 -13.07 -24.20 11.89
N ASP A 314 -13.39 -25.40 11.46
CA ASP A 314 -14.55 -26.15 11.89
C ASP A 314 -14.13 -27.57 12.29
N PRO A 315 -13.65 -27.76 13.53
CA PRO A 315 -13.12 -29.04 13.97
C PRO A 315 -14.19 -30.15 14.04
N ASP A 316 -15.45 -29.77 14.04
CA ASP A 316 -16.55 -30.75 14.12
C ASP A 316 -16.92 -31.31 12.74
N SER A 317 -16.67 -30.60 11.66
CA SER A 317 -17.02 -31.00 10.29
C SER A 317 -15.82 -31.20 9.35
N SER A 318 -14.63 -30.85 9.77
CA SER A 318 -13.42 -30.93 8.95
C SER A 318 -12.41 -31.93 9.51
N THR A 319 -11.75 -32.67 8.64
CA THR A 319 -10.61 -33.55 9.00
C THR A 319 -9.31 -32.79 9.23
N GLY A 320 -9.34 -31.46 9.11
CA GLY A 320 -8.19 -30.54 9.15
C GLY A 320 -7.72 -30.15 7.75
N GLU A 321 -7.69 -28.87 7.49
CA GLU A 321 -7.12 -28.28 6.26
C GLU A 321 -5.67 -27.91 6.48
N VAL A 322 -4.88 -27.96 5.44
CA VAL A 322 -3.42 -27.72 5.50
C VAL A 322 -3.07 -26.39 4.85
N ILE A 323 -2.19 -25.63 5.52
CA ILE A 323 -1.45 -24.53 4.92
C ILE A 323 -0.04 -25.04 4.66
N GLU A 324 0.39 -25.07 3.41
CA GLU A 324 1.69 -25.58 3.04
C GLU A 324 2.48 -24.60 2.16
N ASN A 325 3.82 -24.75 2.13
CA ASN A 325 4.72 -23.88 1.38
C ASN A 325 4.54 -22.38 1.71
N LEU A 326 4.41 -22.06 3.00
CA LEU A 326 4.36 -20.67 3.48
C LEU A 326 5.80 -20.15 3.66
N ILE A 327 6.13 -19.09 2.91
CA ILE A 327 7.45 -18.44 2.96
C ILE A 327 7.29 -17.00 3.47
N LEU A 328 7.92 -16.70 4.61
CA LEU A 328 7.97 -15.36 5.19
C LEU A 328 9.41 -14.83 5.13
N ARG A 329 9.66 -13.79 4.34
CA ARG A 329 10.95 -13.11 4.20
C ARG A 329 10.80 -11.66 4.62
N LEU A 330 10.61 -11.47 5.93
CA LEU A 330 10.42 -10.17 6.55
C LEU A 330 11.76 -9.63 7.06
N HIS A 331 11.95 -8.34 6.93
CA HIS A 331 13.10 -7.63 7.47
C HIS A 331 12.65 -6.85 8.70
N CYS A 332 13.26 -7.14 9.84
CA CYS A 332 13.00 -6.46 11.11
C CYS A 332 13.78 -5.15 11.23
#